data_8cdbe5a787470aefce29c12eba6e453e
#
_entry.id   8cdbe5a787470aefce29c12eba6e453e
#
_cell.length_a   1.000
_cell.length_b   1.000
_cell.length_c   1.000
_cell.angle_alpha   90.00
_cell.angle_beta   90.00
_cell.angle_gamma   90.00
#
_symmetry.space_group_name_H-M   'P 1'
#
loop_
_entity.id
_entity.type
_entity.pdbx_description
1 polymer ?
#
loop_
_entity_poly.entity_id
_entity_poly.type
_entity_poly.pdbx_seq_one_letter_code
_entity_poly.pdbx_strand_id
1 'polypeptide(L)'
;MKIRGFEICSDYLNDNINLPIRKTKNSVGYDIEAATDTIIPSIWKIVFKNIKNFLSGKKNYEEIKPTLIPTGLKSYFCDDEVLILANKSSFPIKKGLVMANSIGIVESDYYNCNANEGHLQFMYYN
;
A
#
# COMPACT_ATOMS: atom_id res chain seq x y z
N MET A 1 -14.84 17.70 -18.10
CA MET A 1 -15.32 16.79 -17.04
C MET A 1 -14.21 15.77 -16.74
N LYS A 2 -13.72 15.67 -15.49
CA LYS A 2 -12.75 14.64 -15.11
C LYS A 2 -13.52 13.32 -14.95
N ILE A 3 -13.17 12.27 -15.70
CA ILE A 3 -13.87 10.98 -15.66
C ILE A 3 -13.20 10.07 -14.65
N ARG A 4 -11.88 9.91 -14.75
CA ARG A 4 -11.06 9.10 -13.84
C ARG A 4 -9.61 9.56 -13.85
N GLY A 5 -8.90 9.34 -12.75
CA GLY A 5 -7.49 9.69 -12.65
C GLY A 5 -6.96 9.67 -11.23
N PHE A 6 -5.75 10.17 -11.10
CA PHE A 6 -5.06 10.30 -9.82
C PHE A 6 -4.76 11.76 -9.52
N GLU A 7 -4.75 12.09 -8.26
CA GLU A 7 -4.31 13.38 -7.72
C GLU A 7 -3.35 13.14 -6.55
N ILE A 8 -2.54 14.14 -6.27
CA ILE A 8 -1.65 14.12 -5.11
C ILE A 8 -2.46 14.54 -3.88
N CYS A 9 -2.32 13.82 -2.77
CA CYS A 9 -2.92 14.18 -1.49
C CYS A 9 -2.31 15.49 -0.96
N SER A 10 -3.09 16.28 -0.21
CA SER A 10 -2.68 17.61 0.26
C SER A 10 -1.38 17.60 1.06
N ASP A 11 -1.17 16.58 1.89
CA ASP A 11 0.04 16.42 2.71
C ASP A 11 1.31 16.17 1.90
N TYR A 12 1.18 15.78 0.63
CA TYR A 12 2.27 15.39 -0.28
C TYR A 12 2.51 16.39 -1.43
N LEU A 13 1.82 17.53 -1.45
CA LEU A 13 1.92 18.51 -2.54
C LEU A 13 3.34 19.09 -2.75
N ASN A 14 4.14 19.09 -1.68
CA ASN A 14 5.52 19.58 -1.73
C ASN A 14 6.55 18.46 -1.94
N ASP A 15 6.10 17.21 -2.04
CA ASP A 15 6.94 16.06 -2.26
C ASP A 15 7.03 15.74 -3.75
N ASN A 16 8.10 15.05 -4.13
CA ASN A 16 8.34 14.68 -5.53
C ASN A 16 7.53 13.42 -5.91
N ILE A 17 6.19 13.53 -5.91
CA ILE A 17 5.28 12.44 -6.23
C ILE A 17 5.02 12.38 -7.73
N ASN A 18 5.29 11.23 -8.34
CA ASN A 18 4.97 10.97 -9.73
C ASN A 18 3.53 10.46 -9.87
N LEU A 19 2.75 11.10 -10.74
CA LEU A 19 1.44 10.56 -11.09
C LEU A 19 1.61 9.25 -11.87
N PRO A 20 0.79 8.22 -11.57
CA PRO A 20 0.89 6.93 -12.23
C PRO A 20 0.61 7.03 -13.73
N ILE A 21 1.42 6.34 -14.51
CA ILE A 21 1.27 6.25 -15.97
C ILE A 21 1.24 4.80 -16.43
N ARG A 22 0.61 4.55 -17.54
CA ARG A 22 0.70 3.26 -18.23
C ARG A 22 2.03 3.18 -18.98
N LYS A 23 2.85 2.18 -18.68
CA LYS A 23 4.19 2.05 -19.27
C LYS A 23 4.16 1.65 -20.76
N THR A 24 3.11 0.96 -21.18
CA THR A 24 2.94 0.54 -22.58
C THR A 24 1.51 0.83 -23.04
N LYS A 25 1.33 0.92 -24.37
CA LYS A 25 0.02 1.17 -24.99
C LYS A 25 -1.06 0.19 -24.53
N ASN A 26 -0.70 -1.07 -24.33
CA ASN A 26 -1.63 -2.15 -23.98
C ASN A 26 -1.57 -2.53 -22.49
N SER A 27 -0.86 -1.77 -21.68
CA SER A 27 -0.84 -1.98 -20.22
C SER A 27 -2.23 -1.75 -19.64
N VAL A 28 -2.75 -2.70 -18.87
CA VAL A 28 -4.03 -2.55 -18.16
C VAL A 28 -3.84 -1.69 -16.91
N GLY A 29 -2.75 -1.92 -16.18
CA GLY A 29 -2.49 -1.26 -14.91
C GLY A 29 -1.60 -0.02 -15.01
N TYR A 30 -1.62 0.73 -13.92
CA TYR A 30 -0.73 1.84 -13.65
C TYR A 30 0.28 1.44 -12.59
N ASP A 31 1.56 1.72 -12.78
CA ASP A 31 2.56 1.51 -11.75
C ASP A 31 2.50 2.69 -10.76
N ILE A 32 2.29 2.36 -9.49
CA ILE A 32 2.29 3.31 -8.37
C ILE A 32 3.61 3.15 -7.61
N GLU A 33 4.21 4.27 -7.24
CA GLU A 33 5.44 4.33 -6.47
C GLU A 33 5.15 4.64 -5.00
N ALA A 34 6.05 4.24 -4.10
CA ALA A 34 6.02 4.68 -2.71
C ALA A 34 6.39 6.17 -2.63
N ALA A 35 5.67 6.93 -1.83
CA ALA A 35 5.97 8.36 -1.61
C ALA A 35 7.30 8.58 -0.89
N THR A 36 7.69 7.64 -0.04
CA THR A 36 8.91 7.72 0.78
C THR A 36 9.59 6.36 0.88
N ASP A 37 10.89 6.37 1.13
CA ASP A 37 11.62 5.16 1.49
C ASP A 37 11.05 4.57 2.79
N THR A 38 10.60 3.32 2.72
CA THR A 38 9.96 2.64 3.85
C THR A 38 10.65 1.33 4.14
N ILE A 39 11.03 1.12 5.40
CA ILE A 39 11.59 -0.15 5.87
C ILE A 39 10.43 -1.10 6.19
N ILE A 40 10.42 -2.26 5.56
CA ILE A 40 9.48 -3.35 5.85
C ILE A 40 10.22 -4.39 6.67
N PRO A 41 10.03 -4.44 8.01
CA PRO A 41 10.74 -5.37 8.86
C PRO A 41 10.29 -6.80 8.58
N SER A 42 11.24 -7.76 8.67
CA SER A 42 10.91 -9.17 8.53
C SER A 42 10.04 -9.65 9.69
N ILE A 43 8.93 -10.32 9.38
CA ILE A 43 8.03 -10.93 10.38
C ILE A 43 8.75 -12.00 11.22
N TRP A 44 9.76 -12.67 10.66
CA TRP A 44 10.53 -13.68 11.38
C TRP A 44 11.25 -13.13 12.61
N LYS A 45 11.68 -11.86 12.60
CA LYS A 45 12.27 -11.23 13.80
C LYS A 45 11.28 -11.21 14.95
N ILE A 46 10.01 -10.89 14.68
CA ILE A 46 8.94 -10.86 15.67
C ILE A 46 8.60 -12.27 16.14
N VAL A 47 8.49 -13.22 15.20
CA VAL A 47 8.22 -14.64 15.50
C VAL A 47 9.29 -15.21 16.42
N PHE A 48 10.58 -15.08 16.10
CA PHE A 48 11.66 -15.58 16.93
C PHE A 48 11.72 -14.90 18.31
N LYS A 49 11.46 -13.60 18.38
CA LYS A 49 11.37 -12.88 19.66
C LYS A 49 10.24 -13.42 20.53
N ASN A 50 9.06 -13.67 19.94
CA ASN A 50 7.91 -14.21 20.65
C ASN A 50 8.18 -15.66 21.15
N ILE A 51 8.81 -16.51 20.32
CA ILE A 51 9.23 -17.85 20.72
C ILE A 51 10.21 -17.80 21.90
N LYS A 52 11.22 -16.92 21.84
CA LYS A 52 12.18 -16.74 22.92
C LYS A 52 11.48 -16.28 24.21
N ASN A 53 10.52 -15.35 24.12
CA ASN A 53 9.74 -14.90 25.28
C ASN A 53 8.93 -16.06 25.87
N PHE A 54 8.25 -16.84 25.03
CA PHE A 54 7.50 -18.01 25.46
C PHE A 54 8.38 -19.02 26.23
N LEU A 55 9.51 -19.39 25.66
CA LEU A 55 10.46 -20.33 26.27
C LEU A 55 11.06 -19.82 27.59
N SER A 56 11.13 -18.49 27.77
CA SER A 56 11.62 -17.84 28.97
C SER A 56 10.53 -17.53 30.01
N GLY A 57 9.28 -17.98 29.78
CA GLY A 57 8.14 -17.74 30.68
C GLY A 57 7.64 -16.27 30.67
N LYS A 58 8.11 -15.43 29.74
CA LYS A 58 7.65 -14.05 29.61
C LYS A 58 6.34 -14.02 28.81
N LYS A 59 5.34 -13.30 29.34
CA LYS A 59 4.03 -13.13 28.68
C LYS A 59 3.96 -11.89 27.77
N ASN A 60 5.09 -11.38 27.33
CA ASN A 60 5.14 -10.19 26.46
C ASN A 60 5.31 -10.65 25.01
N TYR A 61 4.24 -10.54 24.22
CA TYR A 61 4.21 -10.91 22.80
C TYR A 61 3.98 -9.67 21.95
N GLU A 62 4.74 -9.56 20.89
CA GLU A 62 4.63 -8.51 19.89
C GLU A 62 3.68 -8.97 18.77
N GLU A 63 2.71 -8.14 18.39
CA GLU A 63 1.82 -8.43 17.29
C GLU A 63 2.54 -8.33 15.95
N ILE A 64 2.21 -9.27 15.05
CA ILE A 64 2.63 -9.20 13.65
C ILE A 64 1.64 -8.32 12.91
N LYS A 65 2.09 -7.13 12.47
CA LYS A 65 1.29 -6.19 11.69
C LYS A 65 1.96 -5.91 10.34
N PRO A 66 1.17 -5.69 9.29
CA PRO A 66 1.74 -5.26 8.01
C PRO A 66 2.31 -3.84 8.13
N THR A 67 3.29 -3.55 7.30
CA THR A 67 3.81 -2.20 7.14
C THR A 67 3.00 -1.46 6.08
N LEU A 68 2.46 -0.30 6.42
CA LEU A 68 1.78 0.58 5.47
C LEU A 68 2.80 1.37 4.66
N ILE A 69 2.62 1.37 3.35
CA ILE A 69 3.44 2.10 2.39
C ILE A 69 2.60 3.24 1.82
N PRO A 70 2.90 4.49 2.13
CA PRO A 70 2.19 5.63 1.58
C PRO A 70 2.55 5.82 0.11
N THR A 71 1.57 6.20 -0.71
CA THR A 71 1.78 6.56 -2.12
C THR A 71 1.74 8.06 -2.39
N GLY A 72 1.16 8.82 -1.47
CA GLY A 72 0.89 10.25 -1.65
C GLY A 72 -0.22 10.53 -2.66
N LEU A 73 -0.95 9.51 -3.10
CA LEU A 73 -1.94 9.59 -4.17
C LEU A 73 -3.34 9.29 -3.65
N LYS A 74 -4.33 9.92 -4.27
CA LYS A 74 -5.76 9.59 -4.23
C LYS A 74 -6.28 9.41 -5.65
N SER A 75 -7.39 8.68 -5.80
CA SER A 75 -7.96 8.40 -7.13
C SER A 75 -9.44 8.75 -7.18
N TYR A 76 -9.86 9.36 -8.29
CA TYR A 76 -11.26 9.64 -8.60
C TYR A 76 -11.69 8.85 -9.85
N PHE A 77 -12.90 8.34 -9.85
CA PHE A 77 -13.53 7.59 -10.94
C PHE A 77 -15.05 7.56 -10.78
N CYS A 78 -15.76 7.03 -11.78
CA CYS A 78 -17.22 6.96 -11.77
C CYS A 78 -17.74 5.97 -10.71
N ASP A 79 -18.98 6.19 -10.25
CA ASP A 79 -19.59 5.38 -9.18
C ASP A 79 -19.87 3.91 -9.57
N ASP A 80 -19.87 3.60 -10.86
CA ASP A 80 -19.99 2.26 -11.42
C ASP A 80 -18.63 1.57 -11.67
N GLU A 81 -17.54 2.19 -11.22
CA GLU A 81 -16.17 1.69 -11.34
C GLU A 81 -15.57 1.35 -9.96
N VAL A 82 -14.53 0.56 -9.97
CA VAL A 82 -13.71 0.24 -8.79
C VAL A 82 -12.23 0.29 -9.15
N LEU A 83 -11.42 0.83 -8.24
CA LEU A 83 -9.97 0.74 -8.38
C LEU A 83 -9.45 -0.49 -7.61
N ILE A 84 -8.71 -1.35 -8.30
CA ILE A 84 -8.06 -2.51 -7.71
C ILE A 84 -6.57 -2.21 -7.52
N LEU A 85 -6.10 -2.31 -6.28
CA LEU A 85 -4.69 -2.25 -5.94
C LEU A 85 -4.13 -3.68 -5.86
N ALA A 86 -3.15 -3.99 -6.68
CA ALA A 86 -2.55 -5.32 -6.76
C ALA A 86 -1.04 -5.27 -6.57
N ASN A 87 -0.48 -6.35 -6.03
CA ASN A 87 0.96 -6.48 -5.87
C ASN A 87 1.65 -6.54 -7.24
N LYS A 88 2.81 -5.91 -7.35
CA LYS A 88 3.68 -6.07 -8.52
C LYS A 88 4.17 -7.52 -8.58
N SER A 89 4.00 -8.19 -9.72
CA SER A 89 4.32 -9.62 -9.90
C SER A 89 5.74 -10.00 -9.49
N SER A 90 6.70 -9.07 -9.61
CA SER A 90 8.09 -9.30 -9.22
C SER A 90 8.35 -9.19 -7.71
N PHE A 91 7.46 -8.62 -6.91
CA PHE A 91 7.69 -8.39 -5.49
C PHE A 91 7.77 -9.68 -4.67
N PRO A 92 6.81 -10.62 -4.77
CA PRO A 92 6.93 -11.88 -4.04
C PRO A 92 8.15 -12.69 -4.49
N ILE A 93 8.47 -12.72 -5.78
CA ILE A 93 9.57 -13.53 -6.32
C ILE A 93 10.93 -12.94 -5.98
N LYS A 94 11.12 -11.63 -6.16
CA LYS A 94 12.44 -10.98 -6.03
C LYS A 94 12.71 -10.42 -4.65
N LYS A 95 11.68 -10.09 -3.89
CA LYS A 95 11.79 -9.37 -2.62
C LYS A 95 11.11 -10.07 -1.45
N GLY A 96 10.39 -11.18 -1.67
CA GLY A 96 9.62 -11.86 -0.64
C GLY A 96 8.44 -11.05 -0.09
N LEU A 97 8.10 -9.93 -0.71
CA LEU A 97 7.05 -9.04 -0.22
C LEU A 97 5.66 -9.57 -0.57
N VAL A 98 4.84 -9.74 0.44
CA VAL A 98 3.45 -10.20 0.30
C VAL A 98 2.50 -9.07 0.70
N MET A 99 1.56 -8.75 -0.19
CA MET A 99 0.52 -7.79 0.12
C MET A 99 -0.47 -8.38 1.13
N ALA A 100 -0.61 -7.75 2.28
CA ALA A 100 -1.30 -8.35 3.45
C ALA A 100 -2.78 -8.62 3.22
N ASN A 101 -3.44 -7.83 2.38
CA ASN A 101 -4.86 -7.99 2.01
C ASN A 101 -5.06 -8.65 0.64
N SER A 102 -4.03 -9.27 0.05
CA SER A 102 -4.03 -9.87 -1.29
C SER A 102 -4.26 -8.86 -2.41
N ILE A 103 -5.40 -8.16 -2.39
CA ILE A 103 -5.74 -7.02 -3.23
C ILE A 103 -6.39 -5.94 -2.38
N GLY A 104 -6.23 -4.67 -2.77
CA GLY A 104 -6.99 -3.55 -2.24
C GLY A 104 -8.16 -3.23 -3.15
N ILE A 105 -9.34 -3.05 -2.58
CA ILE A 105 -10.53 -2.58 -3.29
C ILE A 105 -10.80 -1.15 -2.82
N VAL A 106 -10.87 -0.22 -3.78
CA VAL A 106 -11.13 1.19 -3.52
C VAL A 106 -12.40 1.58 -4.26
N GLU A 107 -13.36 2.11 -3.52
CA GLU A 107 -14.65 2.58 -4.02
C GLU A 107 -14.60 4.08 -4.34
N SER A 108 -15.53 4.57 -5.16
CA SER A 108 -15.53 5.97 -5.63
C SER A 108 -15.67 6.99 -4.49
N ASP A 109 -16.42 6.65 -3.43
CA ASP A 109 -16.66 7.50 -2.27
C ASP A 109 -15.44 7.62 -1.32
N TYR A 110 -14.40 6.79 -1.53
CA TYR A 110 -13.15 6.93 -0.80
C TYR A 110 -12.39 8.21 -1.19
N TYR A 111 -12.57 8.71 -2.41
CA TYR A 111 -11.97 9.96 -2.86
C TYR A 111 -12.42 11.15 -2.01
N ASN A 112 -11.47 11.90 -1.49
CA ASN A 112 -11.69 13.03 -0.59
C ASN A 112 -12.50 12.70 0.68
N CYS A 113 -12.46 11.44 1.16
CA CYS A 113 -13.09 11.07 2.42
C CYS A 113 -12.47 11.84 3.60
N ASN A 114 -13.27 12.09 4.65
CA ASN A 114 -12.85 12.88 5.81
C ASN A 114 -11.73 12.24 6.65
N ALA A 115 -11.51 10.94 6.51
CA ALA A 115 -10.55 10.23 7.35
C ALA A 115 -9.10 10.46 6.92
N ASN A 116 -8.82 10.43 5.62
CA ASN A 116 -7.46 10.51 5.07
C ASN A 116 -7.41 11.04 3.63
N GLU A 117 -8.41 11.80 3.20
CA GLU A 117 -8.50 12.36 1.85
C GLU A 117 -8.58 11.32 0.72
N GLY A 118 -8.82 10.04 1.06
CA GLY A 118 -8.76 8.94 0.10
C GLY A 118 -7.34 8.50 -0.27
N HIS A 119 -6.38 8.73 0.63
CA HIS A 119 -4.98 8.37 0.43
C HIS A 119 -4.80 6.87 0.21
N LEU A 120 -4.30 6.50 -0.96
CA LEU A 120 -4.00 5.13 -1.34
C LEU A 120 -2.73 4.66 -0.62
N GLN A 121 -2.84 3.54 0.08
CA GLN A 121 -1.72 2.93 0.79
C GLN A 121 -1.67 1.44 0.49
N PHE A 122 -0.47 0.92 0.34
CA PHE A 122 -0.24 -0.52 0.28
C PHE A 122 0.19 -1.04 1.64
N MET A 123 -0.11 -2.29 1.93
CA MET A 123 0.30 -2.94 3.17
C MET A 123 1.03 -4.25 2.88
N TYR A 124 2.25 -4.37 3.42
CA TYR A 124 3.13 -5.49 3.15
C TYR A 124 3.64 -6.19 4.38
N TYR A 125 3.79 -7.51 4.25
CA TYR A 125 4.66 -8.34 5.06
C TYR A 125 5.96 -8.65 4.31
N ASN A 126 7.07 -8.80 5.06
CA ASN A 126 8.39 -9.21 4.56
C ASN A 126 8.88 -10.44 5.32
#